data_9f3b7e70a816f2dfaa56df2bf90a9a1a
#
_entry.id   9f3b7e70a816f2dfaa56df2bf90a9a1a
#
_cell.length_a   1.000
_cell.length_b   1.000
_cell.length_c   1.000
_cell.angle_alpha   90.00
_cell.angle_beta   90.00
_cell.angle_gamma   90.00
#
_symmetry.space_group_name_H-M   'P 1'
#
loop_
_entity.id
_entity.type
_entity.pdbx_description
1 polymer ?
#
loop_
_entity_poly.entity_id
_entity_poly.type
_entity_poly.pdbx_seq_one_letter_code
_entity_poly.pdbx_strand_id
1 'polypeptide(L)'
;MNRLNSGYEVIFIVPESRRHEGKRVYDWVTETAKSLDIGRMTRRSDVEGMGEDGKLHSAHFFDLADQPVELMYAMDEEKAERFVAAVEETGAPVFCICRPVYFGQLNDESNARNG
;
A
#
# COMPACT_ATOMS: atom_id res chain seq x y z
N MET A 1 8.34 21.36 6.41
CA MET A 1 7.87 20.92 7.74
C MET A 1 8.97 20.17 8.46
N ASN A 2 9.46 20.76 9.55
CA ASN A 2 10.69 20.27 10.16
C ASN A 2 10.50 19.08 11.08
N ARG A 3 9.29 18.85 11.53
CA ARG A 3 9.04 17.76 12.47
C ARG A 3 8.88 16.40 11.80
N LEU A 4 8.59 16.42 10.53
CA LEU A 4 8.34 15.21 9.77
C LEU A 4 9.34 15.11 8.65
N ASN A 5 9.44 13.92 8.12
CA ASN A 5 10.34 13.65 7.01
C ASN A 5 9.64 13.87 5.69
N SER A 6 10.36 14.36 4.72
CA SER A 6 9.85 14.49 3.36
C SER A 6 9.98 13.13 2.68
N GLY A 7 8.94 12.71 2.00
CA GLY A 7 8.99 11.43 1.31
C GLY A 7 7.79 11.22 0.43
N TYR A 8 7.43 9.96 0.25
CA TYR A 8 6.32 9.59 -0.62
C TYR A 8 5.40 8.61 0.06
N GLU A 9 4.13 8.73 -0.25
CA GLU A 9 3.16 7.69 0.04
C GLU A 9 2.98 6.84 -1.20
N VAL A 10 3.19 5.54 -1.05
CA VAL A 10 3.03 4.59 -2.15
C VAL A 10 1.81 3.75 -1.82
N ILE A 11 0.85 3.74 -2.72
CA ILE A 11 -0.40 3.01 -2.53
C ILE A 11 -0.53 2.00 -3.64
N PHE A 12 -0.70 0.73 -3.27
CA PHE A 12 -0.97 -0.32 -4.24
C PHE A 12 -2.42 -0.75 -4.07
N ILE A 13 -3.12 -0.85 -5.20
CA ILE A 13 -4.54 -1.20 -5.20
C ILE A 13 -4.73 -2.41 -6.08
N VAL A 14 -5.36 -3.45 -5.52
CA VAL A 14 -5.52 -4.69 -6.23
C VAL A 14 -6.76 -5.42 -5.69
N PRO A 15 -7.50 -6.13 -6.55
CA PRO A 15 -8.58 -6.98 -6.06
C PRO A 15 -8.02 -8.04 -5.12
N GLU A 16 -8.72 -8.26 -4.03
CA GLU A 16 -8.18 -9.13 -2.96
C GLU A 16 -7.85 -10.52 -3.46
N SER A 17 -8.64 -11.06 -4.36
CA SER A 17 -8.44 -12.42 -4.84
C SER A 17 -7.47 -12.54 -6.01
N ARG A 18 -7.00 -11.43 -6.55
CA ARG A 18 -6.13 -11.48 -7.72
C ARG A 18 -4.86 -12.25 -7.44
N ARG A 19 -4.54 -13.18 -8.34
CA ARG A 19 -3.35 -14.00 -8.20
C ARG A 19 -2.42 -13.81 -9.37
N HIS A 20 -1.15 -14.04 -9.11
CA HIS A 20 -0.11 -14.00 -10.10
C HIS A 20 0.84 -15.14 -9.79
N GLU A 21 0.99 -16.06 -10.72
CA GLU A 21 1.87 -17.22 -10.56
C GLU A 21 1.57 -17.96 -9.26
N GLY A 22 0.28 -18.18 -9.03
CA GLY A 22 -0.16 -19.02 -7.91
C GLY A 22 -0.20 -18.35 -6.56
N LYS A 23 0.16 -17.08 -6.47
CA LYS A 23 0.19 -16.35 -5.21
C LYS A 23 -0.61 -15.07 -5.35
N ARG A 24 -1.28 -14.65 -4.29
CA ARG A 24 -2.02 -13.39 -4.34
C ARG A 24 -1.10 -12.24 -4.65
N VAL A 25 -1.55 -11.33 -5.51
CA VAL A 25 -0.78 -10.12 -5.78
C VAL A 25 -0.54 -9.34 -4.49
N TYR A 26 -1.54 -9.30 -3.64
CA TYR A 26 -1.43 -8.72 -2.31
C TYR A 26 -0.19 -9.25 -1.56
N ASP A 27 0.04 -10.56 -1.61
CA ASP A 27 1.18 -11.17 -0.92
C ASP A 27 2.50 -10.84 -1.61
N TRP A 28 2.50 -10.75 -2.95
CA TRP A 28 3.70 -10.32 -3.65
C TRP A 28 4.14 -8.95 -3.16
N VAL A 29 3.18 -8.04 -2.99
CA VAL A 29 3.49 -6.67 -2.57
C VAL A 29 3.99 -6.64 -1.13
N THR A 30 3.29 -7.31 -0.21
CA THR A 30 3.66 -7.25 1.19
C THR A 30 5.00 -7.94 1.44
N GLU A 31 5.28 -9.03 0.75
CA GLU A 31 6.56 -9.70 0.89
C GLU A 31 7.70 -8.86 0.33
N THR A 32 7.42 -8.16 -0.77
CA THR A 32 8.42 -7.26 -1.33
C THR A 32 8.74 -6.14 -0.34
N ALA A 33 7.73 -5.58 0.28
CA ALA A 33 7.94 -4.54 1.29
C ALA A 33 8.80 -5.05 2.43
N LYS A 34 8.51 -6.26 2.90
CA LYS A 34 9.31 -6.84 3.98
C LYS A 34 10.76 -7.02 3.57
N SER A 35 11.00 -7.44 2.35
CA SER A 35 12.37 -7.66 1.90
C SER A 35 13.17 -6.37 1.82
N LEU A 36 12.49 -5.24 1.72
CA LEU A 36 13.13 -3.92 1.68
C LEU A 36 13.07 -3.22 3.02
N ASP A 37 12.66 -3.95 4.06
CA ASP A 37 12.56 -3.40 5.40
C ASP A 37 11.58 -2.23 5.48
N ILE A 38 10.49 -2.36 4.75
CA ILE A 38 9.40 -1.40 4.79
C ILE A 38 8.30 -2.03 5.61
N GLY A 39 8.24 -1.65 6.88
CA GLY A 39 7.40 -2.38 7.80
C GLY A 39 6.04 -1.79 8.09
N ARG A 40 5.92 -0.48 7.96
CA ARG A 40 4.65 0.16 8.36
C ARG A 40 3.72 0.22 7.16
N MET A 41 2.58 -0.42 7.29
CA MET A 41 1.61 -0.50 6.22
C MET A 41 0.20 -0.33 6.78
N THR A 42 -0.63 0.39 6.06
CA THR A 42 -2.05 0.48 6.35
C THR A 42 -2.79 -0.22 5.24
N ARG A 43 -3.71 -1.10 5.61
CA ARG A 43 -4.54 -1.80 4.64
C ARG A 43 -5.96 -1.25 4.73
N ARG A 44 -6.56 -1.00 3.58
CA ARG A 44 -7.95 -0.56 3.54
C ARG A 44 -8.69 -1.34 2.47
N SER A 45 -9.89 -1.76 2.82
CA SER A 45 -10.80 -2.42 1.89
C SER A 45 -11.87 -1.41 1.49
N ASP A 46 -12.24 -1.44 0.21
CA ASP A 46 -13.19 -0.47 -0.31
C ASP A 46 -14.62 -0.96 -0.28
N VAL A 47 -14.92 -1.86 0.63
CA VAL A 47 -16.24 -2.44 0.71
C VAL A 47 -17.31 -1.39 0.87
N GLU A 48 -17.08 -0.44 1.76
CA GLU A 48 -18.10 0.57 2.05
C GLU A 48 -18.32 1.52 0.90
N GLY A 49 -17.22 1.92 0.27
CA GLY A 49 -17.36 2.80 -0.87
C GLY A 49 -18.21 2.18 -1.94
N MET A 50 -18.05 0.88 -2.14
CA MET A 50 -18.87 0.18 -3.10
C MET A 50 -20.33 0.12 -2.68
N GLY A 51 -20.55 -0.03 -1.39
CA GLY A 51 -21.91 -0.15 -0.91
C GLY A 51 -22.73 1.10 -1.09
N GLU A 52 -22.07 2.23 -1.15
CA GLU A 52 -22.81 3.47 -1.25
C GLU A 52 -23.05 3.91 -2.65
N ASP A 53 -22.06 4.57 -3.19
CA ASP A 53 -22.25 5.18 -4.50
C ASP A 53 -22.02 4.18 -5.59
N GLY A 54 -21.12 3.29 -5.36
CA GLY A 54 -20.78 2.33 -6.36
C GLY A 54 -21.72 1.17 -6.43
N LYS A 55 -22.68 1.14 -5.55
CA LYS A 55 -23.51 -0.03 -5.45
C LYS A 55 -24.11 -0.46 -6.78
N LEU A 56 -24.40 0.50 -7.60
CA LEU A 56 -24.97 0.18 -8.89
C LEU A 56 -23.96 -0.37 -9.84
N HIS A 57 -22.80 0.23 -9.86
CA HIS A 57 -21.79 -0.13 -10.84
C HIS A 57 -20.88 -1.19 -10.33
N SER A 58 -20.39 -1.01 -9.13
CA SER A 58 -19.42 -1.92 -8.59
C SER A 58 -19.98 -3.31 -8.44
N ALA A 59 -21.23 -3.41 -8.08
CA ALA A 59 -21.85 -4.71 -7.91
C ALA A 59 -21.86 -5.50 -9.18
N HIS A 60 -21.78 -4.84 -10.31
CA HIS A 60 -21.76 -5.52 -11.60
C HIS A 60 -20.39 -6.05 -11.97
N PHE A 61 -19.36 -5.47 -11.38
CA PHE A 61 -18.01 -5.78 -11.81
C PHE A 61 -17.21 -6.54 -10.79
N PHE A 62 -17.66 -6.56 -9.53
CA PHE A 62 -16.88 -7.20 -8.49
C PHE A 62 -17.71 -8.17 -7.70
N ASP A 63 -17.17 -9.37 -7.53
CA ASP A 63 -17.64 -10.26 -6.49
C ASP A 63 -17.10 -9.75 -5.17
N LEU A 64 -17.65 -10.27 -4.08
CA LEU A 64 -17.13 -9.92 -2.78
C LEU A 64 -15.66 -10.27 -2.64
N ALA A 65 -15.25 -11.36 -3.28
CA ALA A 65 -13.87 -11.79 -3.23
C ALA A 65 -12.94 -10.91 -4.07
N ASP A 66 -13.50 -10.12 -4.97
CA ASP A 66 -12.71 -9.28 -5.86
C ASP A 66 -12.72 -7.82 -5.47
N GLN A 67 -13.11 -7.52 -4.24
CA GLN A 67 -13.14 -6.15 -3.81
C GLN A 67 -11.74 -5.58 -3.73
N PRO A 68 -11.56 -4.31 -4.11
CA PRO A 68 -10.24 -3.70 -4.08
C PRO A 68 -9.70 -3.58 -2.67
N VAL A 69 -8.43 -3.82 -2.54
CA VAL A 69 -7.70 -3.60 -1.29
C VAL A 69 -6.63 -2.57 -1.58
N GLU A 70 -6.49 -1.61 -0.68
CA GLU A 70 -5.45 -0.60 -0.79
C GLU A 70 -4.40 -0.87 0.26
N LEU A 71 -3.15 -0.91 -0.16
CA LEU A 71 -2.00 -1.08 0.73
C LEU A 71 -1.21 0.21 0.68
N MET A 72 -1.14 0.90 1.80
CA MET A 72 -0.55 2.24 1.85
C MET A 72 0.69 2.23 2.70
N TYR A 73 1.77 2.76 2.15
CA TYR A 73 3.07 2.84 2.80
C TYR A 73 3.63 4.24 2.65
N ALA A 74 4.39 4.72 3.65
CA ALA A 74 5.07 6.00 3.54
C ALA A 74 6.55 5.80 3.84
N MET A 75 7.40 6.44 3.05
CA MET A 75 8.84 6.26 3.18
C MET A 75 9.57 7.38 2.45
N ASP A 76 10.88 7.44 2.59
CA ASP A 76 11.66 8.42 1.85
C ASP A 76 11.65 8.08 0.36
N GLU A 77 12.07 9.05 -0.44
CA GLU A 77 11.99 8.93 -1.89
C GLU A 77 12.82 7.78 -2.43
N GLU A 78 14.02 7.60 -1.91
CA GLU A 78 14.88 6.54 -2.42
C GLU A 78 14.27 5.18 -2.18
N LYS A 79 13.72 4.97 -0.99
CA LYS A 79 13.10 3.69 -0.67
C LYS A 79 11.83 3.49 -1.50
N ALA A 80 11.08 4.57 -1.73
CA ALA A 80 9.88 4.48 -2.55
C ALA A 80 10.21 4.03 -3.96
N GLU A 81 11.26 4.59 -4.55
CA GLU A 81 11.64 4.19 -5.89
C GLU A 81 12.06 2.74 -5.95
N ARG A 82 12.81 2.29 -4.95
CA ARG A 82 13.20 0.89 -4.91
C ARG A 82 12.02 -0.04 -4.73
N PHE A 83 11.05 0.39 -3.92
CA PHE A 83 9.87 -0.41 -3.67
C PHE A 83 9.05 -0.58 -4.94
N VAL A 84 8.79 0.52 -5.63
CA VAL A 84 8.03 0.45 -6.87
C VAL A 84 8.75 -0.42 -7.90
N ALA A 85 10.06 -0.23 -8.04
CA ALA A 85 10.83 -1.03 -8.98
C ALA A 85 10.79 -2.52 -8.63
N ALA A 86 10.88 -2.84 -7.34
CA ALA A 86 10.88 -4.23 -6.91
C ALA A 86 9.52 -4.89 -7.15
N VAL A 87 8.43 -4.15 -6.92
CA VAL A 87 7.11 -4.69 -7.20
C VAL A 87 6.94 -4.90 -8.70
N GLU A 88 7.43 -3.95 -9.49
CA GLU A 88 7.37 -4.08 -10.93
C GLU A 88 8.09 -5.35 -11.40
N GLU A 89 9.22 -5.65 -10.79
CA GLU A 89 10.00 -6.83 -11.17
C GLU A 89 9.28 -8.14 -10.90
N THR A 90 8.32 -8.15 -9.99
CA THR A 90 7.57 -9.36 -9.74
C THR A 90 6.67 -9.74 -10.91
N GLY A 91 6.38 -8.78 -11.77
CA GLY A 91 5.47 -9.01 -12.89
C GLY A 91 4.00 -9.02 -12.48
N ALA A 92 3.70 -8.92 -11.20
CA ALA A 92 2.32 -8.98 -10.74
C ALA A 92 1.59 -7.70 -11.11
N PRO A 93 0.42 -7.79 -11.75
CA PRO A 93 -0.33 -6.59 -12.15
C PRO A 93 -0.99 -5.96 -10.94
N VAL A 94 -0.65 -4.68 -10.70
CA VAL A 94 -1.19 -3.96 -9.56
C VAL A 94 -1.18 -2.47 -9.90
N PHE A 95 -2.23 -1.77 -9.49
CA PHE A 95 -2.30 -0.34 -9.72
C PHE A 95 -1.53 0.37 -8.62
N CYS A 96 -0.76 1.38 -8.99
CA CYS A 96 0.11 2.06 -8.03
C CYS A 96 -0.10 3.56 -8.12
N ILE A 97 -0.20 4.20 -6.95
CA ILE A 97 -0.26 5.65 -6.84
C ILE A 97 0.88 6.07 -5.93
N CYS A 98 1.63 7.09 -6.36
CA CYS A 98 2.65 7.69 -5.51
C CYS A 98 2.38 9.17 -5.40
N ARG A 99 2.56 9.72 -4.20
CA ARG A 99 2.42 11.16 -4.03
C ARG A 99 3.35 11.65 -2.93
N PRO A 100 3.83 12.90 -3.05
CA PRO A 100 4.71 13.46 -2.02
C PRO A 100 3.95 13.68 -0.74
N VAL A 101 4.58 13.38 0.38
CA VAL A 101 3.98 13.56 1.70
C VAL A 101 5.06 13.96 2.68
N TYR A 102 4.62 14.47 3.81
CA TYR A 102 5.45 14.53 5.00
C TYR A 102 4.98 13.41 5.91
N PHE A 103 5.91 12.68 6.48
CA PHE A 103 5.57 11.52 7.29
C PHE A 103 6.54 11.37 8.45
N GLY A 104 6.13 10.62 9.47
CA GLY A 104 7.00 10.34 10.58
C GLY A 104 6.20 9.87 11.78
N GLN A 105 6.91 9.35 12.75
CA GLN A 105 6.32 8.90 14.00
C GLN A 105 6.45 10.02 15.02
N LEU A 106 5.34 10.50 15.54
CA LEU A 106 5.35 11.50 16.59
C LEU A 106 5.41 10.81 17.94
N ASN A 107 6.15 11.42 18.88
CA ASN A 107 6.20 10.94 20.25
C ASN A 107 6.66 9.49 20.33
N ASP A 108 7.75 9.22 19.62
CA ASP A 108 8.31 7.88 19.60
C ASP A 108 8.92 7.55 20.97
N GLU A 109 8.36 6.54 21.61
CA GLU A 109 8.80 6.19 22.96
C GLU A 109 10.25 5.72 23.01
N SER A 110 10.71 5.02 21.96
CA SER A 110 12.07 4.57 21.96
C SER A 110 13.04 5.75 21.93
N ASN A 111 12.70 6.80 21.18
CA ASN A 111 13.50 8.01 21.17
C ASN A 111 13.43 8.73 22.51
N ALA A 112 12.27 8.77 23.09
CA ALA A 112 12.09 9.42 24.39
C ALA A 112 12.93 8.73 25.45
N ARG A 113 12.99 7.40 25.43
CA ARG A 113 13.77 6.67 26.42
C ARG A 113 15.28 6.86 26.22
N ASN A 114 15.68 7.05 24.98
CA ASN A 114 17.10 7.22 24.67
C ASN A 114 17.56 8.67 24.79
N GLY A 115 16.62 9.56 24.77
CA GLY A 115 16.92 10.97 24.89
C GLY A 115 16.91 11.39 26.33
#